data_294dd4d913ddd5c14b05e71f24287112
#
_entry.id   294dd4d913ddd5c14b05e71f24287112
#
_cell.length_a   1.000
_cell.length_b   1.000
_cell.length_c   1.000
_cell.angle_alpha   90.00
_cell.angle_beta   90.00
_cell.angle_gamma   90.00
#
_symmetry.space_group_name_H-M   'P 1'
#
loop_
_entity.id
_entity.type
_entity.pdbx_description
1 polymer ?
#
loop_
_entity_poly.entity_id
_entity_poly.type
_entity_poly.pdbx_seq_one_letter_code
_entity_poly.pdbx_strand_id
1 'polypeptide(L)'
;VNNDYRYQAYFTRTKWEHSVVTLTKLYDKNYDEEQTVPSGRTPGINLVRLPELFYILAESVYDRDPAAALDYLNRVVTARGLLPLEAGDIDTPGKFRDELINEITKEYWGEGQIFFTNKRFWLAMEGVNGKRHAASDETYVLPLPESENSEGIN
;
A
#
# COMPACT_ATOMS: atom_id res chain seq x y z
N VAL A 1 18.27 -11.77 5.89
CA VAL A 1 17.40 -11.29 6.97
C VAL A 1 16.76 -10.02 6.49
N ASN A 2 15.45 -10.03 6.36
CA ASN A 2 14.70 -8.87 5.87
C ASN A 2 14.63 -7.83 7.00
N ASN A 3 15.41 -6.77 6.90
CA ASN A 3 15.48 -5.70 7.91
C ASN A 3 14.34 -4.66 7.76
N ASP A 4 13.36 -4.94 6.91
CA ASP A 4 12.23 -4.03 6.71
C ASP A 4 11.42 -3.90 8.01
N TYR A 5 11.46 -2.72 8.62
CA TYR A 5 10.77 -2.44 9.88
C TYR A 5 9.25 -2.55 9.76
N ARG A 6 8.70 -2.40 8.54
CA ARG A 6 7.27 -2.54 8.28
C ARG A 6 6.78 -3.95 8.61
N TYR A 7 7.59 -4.97 8.32
CA TYR A 7 7.19 -6.34 8.67
C TYR A 7 6.95 -6.50 10.18
N GLN A 8 7.84 -5.97 11.00
CA GLN A 8 7.72 -6.05 12.46
C GLN A 8 6.62 -5.12 13.01
N ALA A 9 6.41 -3.97 12.34
CA ALA A 9 5.42 -2.98 12.76
C ALA A 9 3.99 -3.37 12.37
N TYR A 10 3.82 -4.04 11.22
CA TYR A 10 2.51 -4.30 10.63
C TYR A 10 1.98 -5.69 10.92
N PHE A 11 2.85 -6.65 11.25
CA PHE A 11 2.47 -8.03 11.42
C PHE A 11 2.93 -8.58 12.77
N THR A 12 2.09 -9.42 13.35
CA THR A 12 2.42 -10.21 14.54
C THR A 12 2.35 -11.69 14.18
N ARG A 13 3.34 -12.44 14.64
CA ARG A 13 3.36 -13.89 14.50
C ARG A 13 2.92 -14.54 15.81
N THR A 14 1.85 -15.29 15.80
CA THR A 14 1.42 -16.09 16.95
C THR A 14 2.26 -17.36 17.04
N LYS A 15 2.65 -17.75 18.27
CA LYS A 15 3.48 -18.94 18.54
C LYS A 15 2.66 -20.19 18.87
N TRP A 16 1.43 -20.28 18.37
CA TRP A 16 0.61 -21.48 18.57
C TRP A 16 1.01 -22.58 17.56
N GLU A 17 0.52 -23.80 17.72
CA GLU A 17 0.88 -24.99 16.92
C GLU A 17 0.99 -24.78 15.40
N HIS A 18 0.25 -23.80 14.89
CA HIS A 18 0.41 -23.29 13.53
C HIS A 18 0.79 -21.81 13.60
N SER A 19 2.04 -21.50 13.22
CA SER A 19 2.54 -20.13 13.17
C SER A 19 1.73 -19.29 12.17
N VAL A 20 0.76 -18.53 12.66
CA VAL A 20 -0.05 -17.63 11.84
C VAL A 20 0.52 -16.22 11.88
N VAL A 21 0.69 -15.61 10.73
CA VAL A 21 1.05 -14.19 10.59
C VAL A 21 -0.23 -13.37 10.48
N THR A 22 -0.45 -12.49 11.42
CA THR A 22 -1.65 -11.65 11.49
C THR A 22 -1.27 -10.20 11.24
N LEU A 23 -2.04 -9.51 10.39
CA LEU A 23 -1.91 -8.06 10.19
C LEU A 23 -2.42 -7.33 11.44
N THR A 24 -1.54 -6.62 12.11
CA THR A 24 -1.85 -5.85 13.34
C THR A 24 -1.62 -4.35 13.17
N LYS A 25 -1.36 -3.90 11.95
CA LYS A 25 -1.08 -2.49 11.63
C LYS A 25 -2.18 -1.53 12.07
N LEU A 26 -3.42 -1.94 11.93
CA LEU A 26 -4.61 -1.14 12.26
C LEU A 26 -5.20 -1.52 13.64
N TYR A 27 -4.52 -2.41 14.34
CA TYR A 27 -4.97 -2.88 15.66
C TYR A 27 -4.48 -1.93 16.75
N ASP A 28 -5.39 -1.51 17.62
CA ASP A 28 -5.01 -0.78 18.83
C ASP A 28 -4.44 -1.77 19.86
N LYS A 29 -3.13 -1.71 20.06
CA LYS A 29 -2.43 -2.58 21.04
C LYS A 29 -2.83 -2.29 22.50
N ASN A 30 -3.53 -1.18 22.73
CA ASN A 30 -4.05 -0.80 24.03
C ASN A 30 -5.54 -1.14 24.18
N TYR A 31 -6.13 -1.81 23.18
CA TYR A 31 -7.51 -2.29 23.29
C TYR A 31 -7.51 -3.49 24.24
N ASP A 32 -8.14 -3.29 25.40
CA ASP A 32 -8.44 -4.35 26.37
C ASP A 32 -9.84 -4.87 26.04
N GLU A 33 -9.95 -6.16 25.75
CA GLU A 33 -11.25 -6.80 25.43
C GLU A 33 -12.27 -6.68 26.58
N GLU A 34 -11.80 -6.43 27.80
CA GLU A 34 -12.65 -6.17 28.97
C GLU A 34 -13.17 -4.72 29.06
N GLN A 35 -12.58 -3.80 28.29
CA GLN A 35 -13.05 -2.42 28.25
C GLN A 35 -14.21 -2.28 27.26
N THR A 36 -15.41 -2.23 27.80
CA THR A 36 -16.65 -1.96 27.04
C THR A 36 -16.77 -0.53 26.52
N VAL A 37 -15.83 0.34 26.86
CA VAL A 37 -15.75 1.72 26.37
C VAL A 37 -14.36 1.95 25.79
N PRO A 38 -14.24 2.32 24.50
CA PRO A 38 -12.95 2.69 23.93
C PRO A 38 -12.33 3.80 24.79
N SER A 39 -11.08 3.65 25.19
CA SER A 39 -10.33 4.63 25.99
C SER A 39 -10.05 5.91 25.19
N GLY A 40 -11.05 6.55 24.60
CA GLY A 40 -11.00 7.88 23.98
C GLY A 40 -10.02 8.06 22.81
N ARG A 41 -9.26 7.04 22.45
CA ARG A 41 -8.33 7.01 21.31
C ARG A 41 -8.82 5.98 20.31
N THR A 42 -9.77 6.36 19.49
CA THR A 42 -10.00 5.64 18.25
C THR A 42 -8.71 5.74 17.45
N PRO A 43 -8.08 4.63 17.05
CA PRO A 43 -6.91 4.69 16.19
C PRO A 43 -7.33 5.47 14.93
N GLY A 44 -6.76 6.66 14.77
CA GLY A 44 -7.03 7.49 13.60
C GLY A 44 -6.39 6.85 12.38
N ILE A 45 -7.12 6.72 11.30
CA ILE A 45 -6.55 6.41 9.99
C ILE A 45 -5.97 7.72 9.45
N ASN A 46 -4.66 7.77 9.26
CA ASN A 46 -4.02 8.90 8.63
C ASN A 46 -4.44 8.95 7.15
N LEU A 47 -5.17 9.98 6.77
CA LEU A 47 -5.61 10.19 5.37
C LEU A 47 -4.45 10.57 4.44
N VAL A 48 -3.48 11.31 4.98
CA VAL A 48 -2.27 11.71 4.25
C VAL A 48 -1.05 11.38 5.10
N ARG A 49 -0.10 10.66 4.52
CA ARG A 49 1.14 10.29 5.19
C ARG A 49 2.36 10.77 4.41
N LEU A 50 3.42 11.12 5.13
CA LEU A 50 4.66 11.61 4.52
C LEU A 50 5.25 10.68 3.44
N PRO A 51 5.24 9.33 3.56
CA PRO A 51 5.68 8.45 2.48
C PRO A 51 4.94 8.67 1.16
N GLU A 52 3.63 8.94 1.20
CA GLU A 52 2.85 9.22 0.00
C GLU A 52 3.37 10.44 -0.77
N LEU A 53 3.70 11.51 -0.04
CA LEU A 53 4.26 12.71 -0.65
C LEU A 53 5.61 12.42 -1.34
N PHE A 54 6.46 11.60 -0.74
CA PHE A 54 7.72 11.20 -1.36
C PHE A 54 7.51 10.33 -2.60
N TYR A 55 6.53 9.42 -2.60
CA TYR A 55 6.20 8.63 -3.79
C TYR A 55 5.66 9.50 -4.92
N ILE A 56 4.78 10.46 -4.62
CA ILE A 56 4.27 11.43 -5.60
C ILE A 56 5.41 12.29 -6.16
N LEU A 57 6.31 12.78 -5.31
CA LEU A 57 7.48 13.55 -5.73
C LEU A 57 8.39 12.72 -6.64
N ALA A 58 8.72 11.49 -6.24
CA ALA A 58 9.55 10.61 -7.06
C ALA A 58 8.93 10.38 -8.45
N GLU A 59 7.66 10.05 -8.51
CA GLU A 59 6.94 9.83 -9.76
C GLU A 59 6.90 11.10 -10.64
N SER A 60 6.65 12.26 -10.03
CA SER A 60 6.50 13.53 -10.77
C SER A 60 7.82 14.04 -11.39
N VAL A 61 8.96 13.68 -10.84
CA VAL A 61 10.27 14.16 -11.31
C VAL A 61 11.03 13.14 -12.16
N TYR A 62 10.66 11.86 -12.12
CA TYR A 62 11.44 10.77 -12.70
C TYR A 62 11.85 11.01 -14.16
N ASP A 63 10.93 11.45 -15.00
CA ASP A 63 11.21 11.66 -16.43
C ASP A 63 12.22 12.79 -16.70
N ARG A 64 12.37 13.71 -15.76
CA ARG A 64 13.27 14.88 -15.89
C ARG A 64 14.55 14.73 -15.10
N ASP A 65 14.46 14.09 -13.93
CA ASP A 65 15.56 13.95 -12.99
C ASP A 65 15.44 12.61 -12.22
N PRO A 66 15.90 11.49 -12.84
CA PRO A 66 15.89 10.19 -12.18
C PRO A 66 16.69 10.14 -10.87
N ALA A 67 17.73 11.00 -10.74
CA ALA A 67 18.52 11.04 -9.51
C ALA A 67 17.73 11.66 -8.34
N ALA A 68 16.96 12.71 -8.59
CA ALA A 68 16.06 13.27 -7.59
C ALA A 68 14.93 12.28 -7.24
N ALA A 69 14.40 11.55 -8.22
CA ALA A 69 13.41 10.50 -7.96
C ALA A 69 13.96 9.41 -7.05
N LEU A 70 15.20 8.98 -7.28
CA LEU A 70 15.90 8.02 -6.44
C LEU A 70 16.07 8.53 -5.01
N ASP A 71 16.45 9.80 -4.84
CA ASP A 71 16.58 10.42 -3.51
C ASP A 71 15.25 10.39 -2.76
N TYR A 72 14.14 10.76 -3.41
CA TYR A 72 12.82 10.72 -2.79
C TYR A 72 12.40 9.31 -2.38
N LEU A 73 12.60 8.29 -3.23
CA LEU A 73 12.34 6.89 -2.87
C LEU A 73 13.21 6.45 -1.68
N ASN A 74 14.50 6.78 -1.72
CA ASN A 74 15.45 6.38 -0.69
C ASN A 74 15.16 7.01 0.68
N ARG A 75 14.51 8.17 0.74
CA ARG A 75 14.04 8.73 2.01
C ARG A 75 13.04 7.82 2.72
N VAL A 76 12.18 7.14 1.97
CA VAL A 76 11.25 6.18 2.57
C VAL A 76 11.95 4.83 2.82
N VAL A 77 12.63 4.29 1.83
CA VAL A 77 13.31 2.99 1.88
C VAL A 77 14.25 2.90 3.09
N THR A 78 15.13 3.90 3.26
CA THR A 78 16.08 3.93 4.37
C THR A 78 15.41 4.17 5.72
N ALA A 79 14.34 4.98 5.77
CA ALA A 79 13.54 5.14 6.99
C ALA A 79 12.78 3.87 7.39
N ARG A 80 12.68 2.89 6.51
CA ARG A 80 12.12 1.56 6.77
C ARG A 80 13.18 0.50 7.09
N GLY A 81 14.43 0.91 7.26
CA GLY A 81 15.54 0.03 7.66
C GLY A 81 16.11 -0.80 6.51
N LEU A 82 15.77 -0.47 5.29
CA LEU A 82 16.31 -1.11 4.09
C LEU A 82 17.57 -0.38 3.61
N LEU A 83 18.40 -1.08 2.84
CA LEU A 83 19.49 -0.45 2.11
C LEU A 83 18.89 0.48 1.02
N PRO A 84 19.55 1.61 0.75
CA PRO A 84 19.11 2.48 -0.33
C PRO A 84 19.15 1.75 -1.67
N LEU A 85 18.18 2.09 -2.52
CA LEU A 85 18.19 1.72 -3.92
C LEU A 85 19.37 2.40 -4.64
N GLU A 86 19.90 1.74 -5.64
CA GLU A 86 20.94 2.29 -6.51
C GLU A 86 20.35 2.74 -7.86
N ALA A 87 21.08 3.54 -8.61
CA ALA A 87 20.61 4.05 -9.90
C ALA A 87 20.23 2.93 -10.89
N GLY A 88 20.90 1.77 -10.82
CA GLY A 88 20.59 0.59 -11.64
C GLY A 88 19.26 -0.09 -11.31
N ASP A 89 18.71 0.17 -10.15
CA ASP A 89 17.40 -0.38 -9.73
C ASP A 89 16.24 0.32 -10.41
N ILE A 90 16.45 1.56 -10.86
CA ILE A 90 15.43 2.42 -11.51
C ILE A 90 15.90 3.00 -12.85
N ASP A 91 16.85 2.38 -13.52
CA ASP A 91 17.49 2.90 -14.74
C ASP A 91 16.56 2.91 -15.98
N THR A 92 15.41 2.30 -15.89
CA THR A 92 14.37 2.33 -16.91
C THR A 92 13.01 2.72 -16.33
N PRO A 93 12.12 3.34 -17.12
CA PRO A 93 10.74 3.67 -16.65
C PRO A 93 9.98 2.46 -16.12
N GLY A 94 10.23 1.28 -16.68
CA GLY A 94 9.63 0.03 -16.20
C GLY A 94 10.11 -0.35 -14.80
N LYS A 95 11.41 -0.37 -14.59
CA LYS A 95 12.00 -0.68 -13.27
C LYS A 95 11.61 0.36 -12.22
N PHE A 96 11.67 1.64 -12.56
CA PHE A 96 11.22 2.70 -11.65
C PHE A 96 9.77 2.48 -11.22
N ARG A 97 8.87 2.26 -12.19
CA ARG A 97 7.46 2.01 -11.91
C ARG A 97 7.26 0.78 -11.01
N ASP A 98 7.95 -0.30 -11.32
CA ASP A 98 7.81 -1.55 -10.59
C ASP A 98 8.31 -1.39 -9.14
N GLU A 99 9.42 -0.66 -8.92
CA GLU A 99 9.93 -0.38 -7.57
C GLU A 99 9.03 0.59 -6.81
N LEU A 100 8.50 1.62 -7.46
CA LEU A 100 7.53 2.55 -6.86
C LEU A 100 6.28 1.78 -6.39
N ILE A 101 5.71 0.91 -7.23
CA ILE A 101 4.54 0.10 -6.89
C ILE A 101 4.85 -0.86 -5.74
N ASN A 102 6.03 -1.48 -5.76
CA ASN A 102 6.50 -2.36 -4.71
C ASN A 102 6.58 -1.63 -3.35
N GLU A 103 7.16 -0.44 -3.31
CA GLU A 103 7.25 0.38 -2.10
C GLU A 103 5.87 0.87 -1.62
N ILE A 104 5.00 1.31 -2.52
CA ILE A 104 3.61 1.68 -2.20
C ILE A 104 2.87 0.47 -1.61
N THR A 105 3.03 -0.71 -2.21
CA THR A 105 2.37 -1.94 -1.73
C THR A 105 2.81 -2.30 -0.33
N LYS A 106 4.11 -2.26 -0.04
CA LYS A 106 4.65 -2.52 1.31
C LYS A 106 4.14 -1.49 2.33
N GLU A 107 4.08 -0.22 1.95
CA GLU A 107 3.71 0.87 2.86
C GLU A 107 2.21 0.87 3.18
N TYR A 108 1.36 0.57 2.20
CA TYR A 108 -0.10 0.67 2.33
C TYR A 108 -0.81 -0.67 2.47
N TRP A 109 -0.08 -1.73 2.81
CA TRP A 109 -0.69 -3.04 3.06
C TRP A 109 -1.80 -2.95 4.11
N GLY A 110 -2.99 -3.45 3.76
CA GLY A 110 -4.17 -3.47 4.64
C GLY A 110 -4.96 -2.16 4.72
N GLU A 111 -4.57 -1.10 4.00
CA GLU A 111 -5.25 0.21 4.03
C GLU A 111 -6.21 0.46 2.85
N GLY A 112 -6.43 -0.53 1.99
CA GLY A 112 -7.31 -0.39 0.82
C GLY A 112 -6.71 0.37 -0.36
N GLN A 113 -5.53 0.98 -0.21
CA GLN A 113 -4.89 1.80 -1.24
C GLN A 113 -4.36 1.01 -2.44
N ILE A 114 -4.09 -0.28 -2.26
CA ILE A 114 -3.50 -1.13 -3.30
C ILE A 114 -4.47 -1.27 -4.49
N PHE A 115 -5.78 -1.33 -4.25
CA PHE A 115 -6.77 -1.36 -5.32
C PHE A 115 -6.65 -0.14 -6.23
N PHE A 116 -6.58 1.05 -5.66
CA PHE A 116 -6.47 2.31 -6.42
C PHE A 116 -5.11 2.42 -7.12
N THR A 117 -4.05 1.95 -6.50
CA THR A 117 -2.72 1.87 -7.12
C THR A 117 -2.75 0.96 -8.34
N ASN A 118 -3.30 -0.24 -8.22
CA ASN A 118 -3.41 -1.19 -9.32
C ASN A 118 -4.30 -0.64 -10.45
N LYS A 119 -5.41 0.01 -10.11
CA LYS A 119 -6.28 0.68 -11.08
C LYS A 119 -5.52 1.77 -11.85
N ARG A 120 -4.80 2.64 -11.15
CA ARG A 120 -4.04 3.75 -11.74
C ARG A 120 -2.96 3.28 -12.71
N PHE A 121 -2.25 2.22 -12.35
CA PHE A 121 -1.20 1.63 -13.18
C PHE A 121 -1.70 0.56 -14.14
N TRP A 122 -3.01 0.29 -14.16
CA TRP A 122 -3.65 -0.71 -15.01
C TRP A 122 -3.03 -2.10 -14.86
N LEU A 123 -2.89 -2.56 -13.62
CA LEU A 123 -2.26 -3.84 -13.28
C LEU A 123 -3.30 -4.94 -13.08
N ALA A 124 -2.91 -6.17 -13.36
CA ALA A 124 -3.71 -7.32 -12.95
C ALA A 124 -3.70 -7.46 -11.42
N MET A 125 -4.83 -7.91 -10.86
CA MET A 125 -4.94 -8.20 -9.43
C MET A 125 -5.02 -9.69 -9.17
N GLU A 126 -4.50 -10.11 -8.04
CA GLU A 126 -4.68 -11.47 -7.53
C GLU A 126 -5.77 -11.47 -6.46
N GLY A 127 -6.80 -12.29 -6.67
CA GLY A 127 -7.90 -12.48 -5.72
C GLY A 127 -7.48 -13.38 -4.54
N VAL A 128 -8.29 -13.39 -3.49
CA VAL A 128 -8.05 -14.14 -2.25
C VAL A 128 -7.90 -15.66 -2.49
N ASN A 129 -8.49 -16.16 -3.58
CA ASN A 129 -8.43 -17.55 -4.00
C ASN A 129 -7.26 -17.87 -4.96
N GLY A 130 -6.32 -16.94 -5.11
CA GLY A 130 -5.20 -17.05 -6.07
C GLY A 130 -5.61 -16.85 -7.53
N LYS A 131 -6.88 -16.52 -7.82
CA LYS A 131 -7.31 -16.26 -9.18
C LYS A 131 -6.80 -14.89 -9.63
N ARG A 132 -6.11 -14.85 -10.77
CA ARG A 132 -5.64 -13.60 -11.36
C ARG A 132 -6.75 -12.95 -12.21
N HIS A 133 -7.05 -11.71 -11.90
CA HIS A 133 -7.96 -10.86 -12.66
C HIS A 133 -7.13 -9.89 -13.51
N ALA A 134 -7.33 -9.93 -14.82
CA ALA A 134 -6.68 -8.98 -15.73
C ALA A 134 -7.21 -7.57 -15.46
N ALA A 135 -6.38 -6.56 -15.75
CA ALA A 135 -6.86 -5.18 -15.78
C ALA A 135 -7.93 -5.03 -16.86
N SER A 136 -9.10 -4.61 -16.47
CA SER A 136 -10.25 -4.37 -17.36
C SER A 136 -11.25 -3.44 -16.67
N ASP A 137 -12.19 -2.92 -17.44
CA ASP A 137 -13.29 -2.14 -16.86
C ASP A 137 -14.13 -2.99 -15.90
N GLU A 138 -14.34 -4.26 -16.18
CA GLU A 138 -15.03 -5.17 -15.26
C GLU A 138 -14.33 -5.30 -13.90
N THR A 139 -12.99 -5.18 -13.90
CA THR A 139 -12.19 -5.28 -12.68
C THR A 139 -12.18 -3.95 -11.91
N TYR A 140 -12.18 -2.82 -12.61
CA TYR A 140 -11.88 -1.52 -11.99
C TYR A 140 -13.00 -0.50 -12.03
N VAL A 141 -14.08 -0.74 -12.78
CA VAL A 141 -15.24 0.13 -12.80
C VAL A 141 -16.35 -0.50 -11.98
N LEU A 142 -16.70 0.13 -10.88
CA LEU A 142 -17.83 -0.33 -10.06
C LEU A 142 -19.14 -0.09 -10.80
N PRO A 143 -20.05 -1.08 -10.84
CA PRO A 143 -21.35 -0.87 -11.46
C PRO A 143 -22.13 0.21 -10.69
N LEU A 144 -22.95 0.97 -11.44
CA LEU A 144 -23.87 1.91 -10.81
C LEU A 144 -24.89 1.14 -9.96
N PRO A 145 -25.28 1.66 -8.79
CA PRO A 145 -26.36 1.10 -8.00
C PRO A 145 -27.66 0.99 -8.83
N GLU A 146 -28.43 -0.07 -8.62
CA GLU A 146 -29.71 -0.25 -9.33
C GLU A 146 -30.68 0.91 -9.13
N SER A 147 -30.65 1.56 -7.95
CA SER A 147 -31.44 2.75 -7.65
C SER A 147 -31.13 3.94 -8.57
N GLU A 148 -29.87 4.09 -9.01
CA GLU A 148 -29.49 5.17 -9.94
C GLU A 148 -29.86 4.85 -11.40
N ASN A 149 -29.93 3.55 -11.74
CA ASN A 149 -30.39 3.12 -13.07
C ASN A 149 -31.90 3.31 -13.26
N SER A 150 -32.68 3.33 -12.17
CA SER A 150 -34.15 3.49 -12.21
C SER A 150 -34.61 4.95 -12.26
N GLU A 151 -33.80 5.90 -11.81
CA GLU A 151 -34.14 7.32 -11.75
C GLU A 151 -33.73 8.12 -13.01
N GLY A 152 -33.25 7.44 -14.05
CA GLY A 152 -32.99 7.99 -15.38
C GLY A 152 -32.42 9.41 -15.35
N ILE A 153 -31.10 9.55 -15.32
CA ILE A 153 -30.48 10.81 -15.72
C ILE A 153 -30.74 10.96 -17.24
N ASN A 154 -31.78 11.69 -17.61
CA ASN A 154 -32.03 12.19 -18.98
C ASN A 154 -31.11 13.37 -19.25
#